data_b0b6dd30029d8c0e046fccf43bb3f9b1
#
_entry.id   b0b6dd30029d8c0e046fccf43bb3f9b1
#
_cell.length_a   1.000
_cell.length_b   1.000
_cell.length_c   1.000
_cell.angle_alpha   90.00
_cell.angle_beta   90.00
_cell.angle_gamma   90.00
#
_symmetry.space_group_name_H-M   'P 1'
#
loop_
_entity.id
_entity.type
_entity.pdbx_description
1 polymer ?
#
loop_
_entity_poly.entity_id
_entity_poly.type
_entity_poly.pdbx_seq_one_letter_code
_entity_poly.pdbx_strand_id
1 'polypeptide(L)'
;MNAAKMRHILDVIADMFPDAHCELNHRNPFELTIAVLLSAQCTDETVNKVTATLFEKYRTPQDYLNVPLEELEQDIRRIGLFRNKAANIQKLCRMLIDRFGGEVPRDHESLTELPGVGRKTANVVVSNAFGVPAIAVDTHVERVSKRLGIAKADDSVLEVEKKLMKLVPRDEWTITHHRLIFFGRYHCKAQNPKCDVCALLDVCPEGKKRMKAAQRPQKTVRPKTANGQRKAAAAKKAQGGDAL
;
A
#
# COMPACT_ATOMS: atom_id res chain seq x y z
N MET A 1 -2.26 -21.10 10.50
CA MET A 1 -1.70 -21.32 9.15
C MET A 1 -0.71 -22.47 9.24
N ASN A 2 -0.84 -23.48 8.37
CA ASN A 2 0.17 -24.55 8.23
C ASN A 2 0.85 -24.41 6.86
N ALA A 3 1.96 -25.16 6.65
CA ALA A 3 2.79 -25.09 5.45
C ALA A 3 2.01 -25.45 4.16
N ALA A 4 1.18 -26.52 4.19
CA ALA A 4 0.42 -26.94 3.04
C ALA A 4 -0.59 -25.89 2.58
N LYS A 5 -1.31 -25.28 3.52
CA LYS A 5 -2.24 -24.16 3.21
C LYS A 5 -1.49 -22.94 2.67
N MET A 6 -0.31 -22.63 3.24
CA MET A 6 0.50 -21.52 2.72
C MET A 6 0.96 -21.79 1.30
N ARG A 7 1.46 -23.02 1.01
CA ARG A 7 1.88 -23.41 -0.34
C ARG A 7 0.73 -23.25 -1.36
N HIS A 8 -0.45 -23.77 -1.03
CA HIS A 8 -1.65 -23.60 -1.87
C HIS A 8 -1.96 -22.11 -2.16
N ILE A 9 -1.88 -21.24 -1.12
CA ILE A 9 -2.10 -19.80 -1.31
C ILE A 9 -1.06 -19.21 -2.26
N LEU A 10 0.21 -19.57 -2.11
CA LEU A 10 1.30 -19.07 -2.96
C LEU A 10 1.13 -19.53 -4.41
N ASP A 11 0.77 -20.78 -4.64
CA ASP A 11 0.57 -21.36 -5.97
C ASP A 11 -0.59 -20.66 -6.70
N VAL A 12 -1.74 -20.52 -6.03
CA VAL A 12 -2.92 -19.84 -6.62
C VAL A 12 -2.60 -18.37 -6.94
N ILE A 13 -1.91 -17.64 -6.06
CA ILE A 13 -1.55 -16.25 -6.35
C ILE A 13 -0.50 -16.18 -7.47
N ALA A 14 0.41 -17.15 -7.55
CA ALA A 14 1.38 -17.23 -8.64
C ALA A 14 0.70 -17.43 -9.99
N ASP A 15 -0.28 -18.32 -10.06
CA ASP A 15 -1.08 -18.55 -11.29
C ASP A 15 -1.91 -17.32 -11.68
N MET A 16 -2.44 -16.59 -10.69
CA MET A 16 -3.19 -15.35 -10.93
C MET A 16 -2.32 -14.19 -11.39
N PHE A 17 -1.07 -14.12 -10.95
CA PHE A 17 -0.14 -13.01 -11.18
C PHE A 17 1.26 -13.52 -11.50
N PRO A 18 1.45 -14.22 -12.63
CA PRO A 18 2.76 -14.76 -13.01
C PRO A 18 3.81 -13.67 -13.23
N ASP A 19 3.39 -12.52 -13.76
CA ASP A 19 4.27 -11.39 -14.12
C ASP A 19 4.38 -10.32 -13.02
N ALA A 20 4.09 -10.68 -11.76
CA ALA A 20 4.20 -9.73 -10.65
C ALA A 20 5.64 -9.25 -10.46
N HIS A 21 5.84 -7.94 -10.42
CA HIS A 21 7.16 -7.29 -10.35
C HIS A 21 7.07 -5.93 -9.63
N CYS A 22 8.20 -5.26 -9.48
CA CYS A 22 8.24 -3.87 -9.02
C CYS A 22 7.71 -2.94 -10.13
N GLU A 23 6.58 -2.26 -9.88
CA GLU A 23 5.96 -1.35 -10.86
C GLU A 23 6.62 0.05 -10.90
N LEU A 24 7.59 0.35 -10.03
CA LEU A 24 8.36 1.60 -10.08
C LEU A 24 9.44 1.53 -11.16
N ASN A 25 9.41 2.45 -12.11
CA ASN A 25 10.40 2.53 -13.18
C ASN A 25 11.76 3.00 -12.64
N HIS A 26 12.81 2.26 -12.95
CA HIS A 26 14.18 2.58 -12.56
C HIS A 26 15.20 1.87 -13.47
N ARG A 27 16.39 2.42 -13.60
CA ARG A 27 17.50 1.87 -14.41
C ARG A 27 18.63 1.32 -13.53
N ASN A 28 18.70 1.75 -12.28
CA ASN A 28 19.78 1.41 -11.34
C ASN A 28 19.30 1.50 -9.88
N PRO A 29 20.11 1.02 -8.91
CA PRO A 29 19.75 1.04 -7.49
C PRO A 29 19.48 2.45 -6.91
N PHE A 30 20.16 3.48 -7.41
CA PHE A 30 19.96 4.85 -6.95
C PHE A 30 18.57 5.37 -7.36
N GLU A 31 18.20 5.21 -8.64
CA GLU A 31 16.86 5.58 -9.10
C GLU A 31 15.76 4.81 -8.38
N LEU A 32 15.95 3.50 -8.14
CA LEU A 32 15.00 2.73 -7.34
C LEU A 32 14.84 3.30 -5.93
N THR A 33 15.95 3.66 -5.26
CA THR A 33 15.90 4.21 -3.91
C THR A 33 15.12 5.53 -3.87
N ILE A 34 15.36 6.43 -4.84
CA ILE A 34 14.60 7.68 -4.99
C ILE A 34 13.12 7.39 -5.28
N ALA A 35 12.81 6.50 -6.23
CA ALA A 35 11.43 6.15 -6.58
C ALA A 35 10.65 5.59 -5.38
N VAL A 36 11.26 4.67 -4.61
CA VAL A 36 10.64 4.09 -3.41
C VAL A 36 10.44 5.14 -2.31
N LEU A 37 11.40 6.07 -2.12
CA LEU A 37 11.22 7.20 -1.20
C LEU A 37 10.04 8.08 -1.64
N LEU A 38 9.92 8.37 -2.93
CA LEU A 38 8.82 9.16 -3.48
C LEU A 38 7.47 8.44 -3.40
N SER A 39 7.44 7.10 -3.40
CA SER A 39 6.19 6.31 -3.37
C SER A 39 5.47 6.31 -2.02
N ALA A 40 6.10 6.80 -0.94
CA ALA A 40 5.43 6.93 0.36
C ALA A 40 4.18 7.84 0.25
N GLN A 41 2.99 7.27 0.52
CA GLN A 41 1.68 7.95 0.38
C GLN A 41 1.43 8.52 -1.03
N CYS A 42 1.95 7.87 -2.07
CA CYS A 42 1.74 8.23 -3.46
C CYS A 42 1.55 6.96 -4.30
N THR A 43 0.79 7.05 -5.39
CA THR A 43 0.64 5.91 -6.31
C THR A 43 1.88 5.75 -7.18
N ASP A 44 2.22 4.48 -7.52
CA ASP A 44 3.37 4.21 -8.39
C ASP A 44 3.22 4.88 -9.77
N GLU A 45 2.00 4.96 -10.30
CA GLU A 45 1.70 5.69 -11.55
C GLU A 45 2.11 7.17 -11.46
N THR A 46 1.78 7.84 -10.35
CA THR A 46 2.16 9.24 -10.15
C THR A 46 3.67 9.38 -9.98
N VAL A 47 4.30 8.46 -9.25
CA VAL A 47 5.77 8.44 -9.08
C VAL A 47 6.42 8.26 -10.45
N ASN A 48 6.00 7.29 -11.25
CA ASN A 48 6.57 7.02 -12.56
C ASN A 48 6.45 8.22 -13.51
N LYS A 49 5.33 8.96 -13.48
CA LYS A 49 5.15 10.19 -14.27
C LYS A 49 6.14 11.29 -13.86
N VAL A 50 6.43 11.42 -12.57
CA VAL A 50 7.37 12.42 -12.06
C VAL A 50 8.82 11.99 -12.31
N THR A 51 9.15 10.73 -12.03
CA THR A 51 10.51 10.21 -12.17
C THR A 51 10.97 10.10 -13.63
N ALA A 52 10.05 9.99 -14.58
CA ALA A 52 10.39 9.98 -16.02
C ALA A 52 11.19 11.23 -16.44
N THR A 53 10.83 12.40 -15.92
CA THR A 53 11.57 13.64 -16.18
C THR A 53 12.68 13.88 -15.17
N LEU A 54 12.45 13.49 -13.91
CA LEU A 54 13.39 13.70 -12.82
C LEU A 54 14.72 12.97 -13.06
N PHE A 55 14.67 11.70 -13.51
CA PHE A 55 15.85 10.87 -13.76
C PHE A 55 16.59 11.22 -15.04
N GLU A 56 15.99 11.95 -15.98
CA GLU A 56 16.71 12.54 -17.10
C GLU A 56 17.46 13.80 -16.68
N LYS A 57 16.90 14.56 -15.72
CA LYS A 57 17.48 15.80 -15.23
C LYS A 57 18.58 15.55 -14.19
N TYR A 58 18.40 14.59 -13.29
CA TYR A 58 19.29 14.27 -12.19
C TYR A 58 19.66 12.78 -12.21
N ARG A 59 20.87 12.45 -12.65
CA ARG A 59 21.33 11.07 -12.87
C ARG A 59 22.18 10.52 -11.72
N THR A 60 22.83 11.41 -10.98
CA THR A 60 23.76 11.08 -9.91
C THR A 60 23.38 11.77 -8.61
N PRO A 61 23.85 11.27 -7.44
CA PRO A 61 23.67 11.97 -6.17
C PRO A 61 24.18 13.42 -6.21
N GLN A 62 25.27 13.68 -6.96
CA GLN A 62 25.84 15.02 -7.07
C GLN A 62 24.89 15.99 -7.79
N ASP A 63 24.14 15.53 -8.79
CA ASP A 63 23.18 16.38 -9.51
C ASP A 63 22.10 16.91 -8.58
N TYR A 64 21.60 16.06 -7.66
CA TYR A 64 20.61 16.44 -6.65
C TYR A 64 21.16 17.44 -5.62
N LEU A 65 22.49 17.48 -5.40
CA LEU A 65 23.11 18.43 -4.49
C LEU A 65 23.45 19.76 -5.17
N ASN A 66 23.62 19.77 -6.47
CA ASN A 66 23.94 20.97 -7.25
C ASN A 66 22.71 21.83 -7.54
N VAL A 67 21.50 21.28 -7.36
CA VAL A 67 20.24 21.99 -7.58
C VAL A 67 19.75 22.66 -6.29
N PRO A 68 19.22 23.90 -6.34
CA PRO A 68 18.54 24.52 -5.20
C PRO A 68 17.38 23.65 -4.70
N LEU A 69 17.17 23.59 -3.38
CA LEU A 69 16.11 22.77 -2.78
C LEU A 69 14.73 23.14 -3.33
N GLU A 70 14.47 24.42 -3.52
CA GLU A 70 13.21 24.96 -4.05
C GLU A 70 12.94 24.46 -5.48
N GLU A 71 13.97 24.31 -6.31
CA GLU A 71 13.83 23.77 -7.65
C GLU A 71 13.48 22.27 -7.61
N LEU A 72 14.16 21.48 -6.79
CA LEU A 72 13.84 20.08 -6.58
C LEU A 72 12.41 19.90 -6.04
N GLU A 73 11.96 20.76 -5.12
CA GLU A 73 10.59 20.78 -4.62
C GLU A 73 9.57 21.00 -5.75
N GLN A 74 9.86 21.92 -6.69
CA GLN A 74 8.99 22.15 -7.86
C GLN A 74 8.94 20.96 -8.79
N ASP A 75 10.07 20.31 -9.05
CA ASP A 75 10.14 19.14 -9.91
C ASP A 75 9.30 17.97 -9.39
N ILE A 76 9.23 17.81 -8.07
CA ILE A 76 8.45 16.74 -7.43
C ILE A 76 7.14 17.20 -6.78
N ARG A 77 6.65 18.41 -7.06
CA ARG A 77 5.46 19.00 -6.39
C ARG A 77 4.17 18.20 -6.49
N ARG A 78 4.08 17.30 -7.48
CA ARG A 78 2.93 16.39 -7.64
C ARG A 78 2.94 15.23 -6.64
N ILE A 79 4.06 15.02 -5.96
CA ILE A 79 4.24 13.98 -4.95
C ILE A 79 3.75 14.50 -3.59
N GLY A 80 2.92 13.74 -2.90
CA GLY A 80 2.52 14.09 -1.53
C GLY A 80 3.71 14.27 -0.61
N LEU A 81 3.67 15.27 0.30
CA LEU A 81 4.78 15.62 1.22
C LEU A 81 6.09 16.00 0.50
N PHE A 82 5.99 16.59 -0.69
CA PHE A 82 7.12 16.86 -1.58
C PHE A 82 8.27 17.63 -0.92
N ARG A 83 8.01 18.63 -0.05
CA ARG A 83 9.05 19.40 0.65
C ARG A 83 9.91 18.51 1.54
N ASN A 84 9.29 17.66 2.37
CA ASN A 84 10.03 16.75 3.22
C ASN A 84 10.80 15.71 2.40
N LYS A 85 10.22 15.26 1.28
CA LYS A 85 10.86 14.29 0.37
C LYS A 85 12.05 14.92 -0.36
N ALA A 86 11.94 16.15 -0.87
CA ALA A 86 13.05 16.87 -1.49
C ALA A 86 14.21 17.05 -0.51
N ALA A 87 13.93 17.51 0.70
CA ALA A 87 14.94 17.65 1.74
C ALA A 87 15.60 16.31 2.12
N ASN A 88 14.81 15.21 2.21
CA ASN A 88 15.35 13.89 2.48
C ASN A 88 16.21 13.38 1.31
N ILE A 89 15.81 13.62 0.06
CA ILE A 89 16.59 13.24 -1.13
C ILE A 89 17.97 13.92 -1.08
N GLN A 90 18.03 15.23 -0.85
CA GLN A 90 19.34 15.91 -0.77
C GLN A 90 20.20 15.40 0.39
N LYS A 91 19.62 15.19 1.57
CA LYS A 91 20.33 14.59 2.70
C LYS A 91 20.82 13.17 2.41
N LEU A 92 20.00 12.36 1.74
CA LEU A 92 20.36 11.01 1.31
C LEU A 92 21.53 11.07 0.32
N CYS A 93 21.45 11.93 -0.70
CA CYS A 93 22.53 12.11 -1.67
C CYS A 93 23.83 12.56 -1.02
N ARG A 94 23.76 13.48 -0.04
CA ARG A 94 24.94 13.89 0.74
C ARG A 94 25.56 12.71 1.47
N MET A 95 24.74 11.92 2.17
CA MET A 95 25.24 10.76 2.91
C MET A 95 25.81 9.67 1.98
N LEU A 96 25.20 9.44 0.81
CA LEU A 96 25.76 8.53 -0.19
C LEU A 96 27.16 8.94 -0.61
N ILE A 97 27.40 10.23 -0.89
CA ILE A 97 28.71 10.74 -1.28
C ILE A 97 29.69 10.63 -0.13
N ASP A 98 29.31 11.12 1.05
CA ASP A 98 30.24 11.26 2.19
C ASP A 98 30.65 9.89 2.78
N ARG A 99 29.78 8.88 2.74
CA ARG A 99 29.99 7.61 3.44
C ARG A 99 30.05 6.38 2.52
N PHE A 100 29.45 6.45 1.34
CA PHE A 100 29.30 5.28 0.46
C PHE A 100 29.86 5.50 -0.96
N GLY A 101 30.70 6.55 -1.13
CA GLY A 101 31.35 6.83 -2.43
C GLY A 101 30.38 7.17 -3.56
N GLY A 102 29.17 7.62 -3.24
CA GLY A 102 28.11 7.91 -4.20
C GLY A 102 27.25 6.71 -4.59
N GLU A 103 27.53 5.53 -4.04
CA GLU A 103 26.83 4.29 -4.36
C GLU A 103 25.77 3.95 -3.29
N VAL A 104 24.70 3.24 -3.70
CA VAL A 104 23.68 2.74 -2.77
C VAL A 104 24.22 1.51 -2.05
N PRO A 105 24.22 1.47 -0.70
CA PRO A 105 24.69 0.30 0.04
C PRO A 105 23.79 -0.92 -0.22
N ARG A 106 24.42 -2.11 -0.18
CA ARG A 106 23.76 -3.38 -0.53
C ARG A 106 23.14 -4.12 0.63
N ASP A 107 23.36 -3.65 1.84
CA ASP A 107 22.83 -4.25 3.05
C ASP A 107 21.70 -3.41 3.67
N HIS A 108 20.81 -4.10 4.37
CA HIS A 108 19.62 -3.49 4.96
C HIS A 108 19.96 -2.48 6.07
N GLU A 109 21.01 -2.74 6.85
CA GLU A 109 21.40 -1.90 7.99
C GLU A 109 21.86 -0.52 7.50
N SER A 110 22.84 -0.49 6.60
CA SER A 110 23.33 0.74 5.98
C SER A 110 22.23 1.51 5.23
N LEU A 111 21.32 0.80 4.54
CA LEU A 111 20.19 1.44 3.87
C LEU A 111 19.25 2.15 4.85
N THR A 112 18.99 1.57 6.02
CA THR A 112 18.10 2.20 7.01
C THR A 112 18.71 3.42 7.71
N GLU A 113 20.01 3.65 7.60
CA GLU A 113 20.65 4.88 8.05
C GLU A 113 20.38 6.07 7.10
N LEU A 114 20.05 5.80 5.83
CA LEU A 114 19.83 6.84 4.84
C LEU A 114 18.57 7.66 5.17
N PRO A 115 18.63 9.00 5.10
CA PRO A 115 17.48 9.87 5.35
C PRO A 115 16.27 9.54 4.49
N GLY A 116 15.12 9.27 5.16
CA GLY A 116 13.88 8.91 4.49
C GLY A 116 13.77 7.44 4.09
N VAL A 117 14.77 6.62 4.37
CA VAL A 117 14.77 5.17 4.12
C VAL A 117 14.45 4.42 5.41
N GLY A 118 13.22 3.97 5.56
CA GLY A 118 12.82 3.08 6.65
C GLY A 118 12.94 1.61 6.26
N ARG A 119 12.65 0.70 7.19
CA ARG A 119 12.69 -0.76 7.02
C ARG A 119 12.01 -1.23 5.74
N LYS A 120 10.78 -0.75 5.45
CA LYS A 120 10.05 -1.11 4.23
C LYS A 120 10.83 -0.73 2.97
N THR A 121 11.32 0.52 2.92
CA THR A 121 12.09 1.03 1.77
C THR A 121 13.36 0.21 1.58
N ALA A 122 14.11 -0.05 2.66
CA ALA A 122 15.30 -0.88 2.62
C ALA A 122 15.00 -2.29 2.09
N ASN A 123 13.92 -2.95 2.56
CA ASN A 123 13.51 -4.26 2.05
C ASN A 123 13.22 -4.25 0.55
N VAL A 124 12.55 -3.20 0.04
CA VAL A 124 12.28 -3.07 -1.41
C VAL A 124 13.59 -2.89 -2.18
N VAL A 125 14.48 -2.02 -1.71
CA VAL A 125 15.74 -1.73 -2.41
C VAL A 125 16.65 -2.97 -2.41
N VAL A 126 16.89 -3.62 -1.26
CA VAL A 126 17.79 -4.79 -1.22
C VAL A 126 17.28 -5.94 -2.09
N SER A 127 15.95 -6.14 -2.13
CA SER A 127 15.38 -7.26 -2.87
C SER A 127 15.35 -7.01 -4.39
N ASN A 128 15.01 -5.80 -4.82
CA ASN A 128 14.87 -5.52 -6.26
C ASN A 128 16.18 -5.08 -6.92
N ALA A 129 17.04 -4.33 -6.21
CA ALA A 129 18.29 -3.84 -6.79
C ALA A 129 19.46 -4.82 -6.64
N PHE A 130 19.48 -5.62 -5.58
CA PHE A 130 20.62 -6.45 -5.22
C PHE A 130 20.31 -7.94 -5.11
N GLY A 131 19.05 -8.35 -5.33
CA GLY A 131 18.65 -9.76 -5.26
C GLY A 131 18.73 -10.37 -3.86
N VAL A 132 18.86 -9.57 -2.81
CA VAL A 132 18.84 -10.04 -1.42
C VAL A 132 17.40 -10.32 -1.01
N PRO A 133 17.01 -11.57 -0.73
CA PRO A 133 15.63 -11.90 -0.42
C PRO A 133 15.09 -11.10 0.76
N ALA A 134 14.00 -10.35 0.56
CA ALA A 134 13.32 -9.59 1.59
C ALA A 134 11.82 -9.48 1.28
N ILE A 135 11.01 -9.30 2.33
CA ILE A 135 9.57 -9.05 2.23
C ILE A 135 9.30 -7.65 2.78
N ALA A 136 8.84 -6.73 1.93
CA ALA A 136 8.38 -5.43 2.38
C ALA A 136 6.86 -5.49 2.64
N VAL A 137 6.43 -5.23 3.86
CA VAL A 137 5.00 -5.23 4.20
C VAL A 137 4.44 -3.83 4.04
N ASP A 138 3.68 -3.63 2.97
CA ASP A 138 2.87 -2.44 2.73
C ASP A 138 1.40 -2.66 3.15
N THR A 139 0.54 -1.68 2.92
CA THR A 139 -0.89 -1.79 3.23
C THR A 139 -1.61 -2.89 2.46
N HIS A 140 -1.13 -3.27 1.26
CA HIS A 140 -1.69 -4.36 0.47
C HIS A 140 -1.28 -5.71 1.06
N VAL A 141 0.02 -5.91 1.29
CA VAL A 141 0.58 -7.14 1.89
C VAL A 141 -0.01 -7.37 3.28
N GLU A 142 -0.07 -6.34 4.13
CA GLU A 142 -0.66 -6.41 5.47
C GLU A 142 -2.13 -6.85 5.41
N ARG A 143 -2.95 -6.16 4.61
CA ARG A 143 -4.37 -6.44 4.47
C ARG A 143 -4.63 -7.84 3.95
N VAL A 144 -3.92 -8.24 2.89
CA VAL A 144 -4.06 -9.57 2.28
C VAL A 144 -3.67 -10.66 3.27
N SER A 145 -2.54 -10.51 3.95
CA SER A 145 -2.05 -11.48 4.95
C SER A 145 -3.04 -11.66 6.10
N LYS A 146 -3.64 -10.57 6.61
CA LYS A 146 -4.67 -10.63 7.65
C LYS A 146 -5.95 -11.29 7.15
N ARG A 147 -6.43 -10.96 5.94
CA ARG A 147 -7.63 -11.55 5.35
C ARG A 147 -7.51 -13.04 5.06
N LEU A 148 -6.35 -13.48 4.59
CA LEU A 148 -6.05 -14.90 4.32
C LEU A 148 -5.79 -15.70 5.62
N GLY A 149 -5.66 -15.03 6.77
CA GLY A 149 -5.36 -15.66 8.05
C GLY A 149 -3.89 -16.10 8.17
N ILE A 150 -2.98 -15.51 7.39
CA ILE A 150 -1.52 -15.65 7.56
C ILE A 150 -1.11 -14.91 8.83
N ALA A 151 -1.69 -13.74 9.06
CA ALA A 151 -1.49 -12.90 10.23
C ALA A 151 -2.82 -12.68 10.95
N LYS A 152 -2.77 -12.33 12.24
CA LYS A 152 -3.93 -11.93 13.04
C LYS A 152 -4.32 -10.48 12.71
N ALA A 153 -5.56 -10.10 13.06
CA ALA A 153 -6.06 -8.75 12.80
C ALA A 153 -5.28 -7.67 13.57
N ASP A 154 -4.81 -7.99 14.76
CA ASP A 154 -4.05 -7.12 15.67
C ASP A 154 -2.52 -7.17 15.50
N ASP A 155 -2.00 -8.04 14.61
CA ASP A 155 -0.56 -8.11 14.33
C ASP A 155 -0.05 -6.77 13.76
N SER A 156 1.08 -6.33 14.27
CA SER A 156 1.84 -5.21 13.70
C SER A 156 2.44 -5.57 12.32
N VAL A 157 2.83 -4.56 11.56
CA VAL A 157 3.51 -4.75 10.25
C VAL A 157 4.75 -5.66 10.39
N LEU A 158 5.54 -5.49 11.44
CA LEU A 158 6.72 -6.30 11.71
C LEU A 158 6.36 -7.77 12.02
N GLU A 159 5.27 -8.01 12.74
CA GLU A 159 4.80 -9.37 13.02
C GLU A 159 4.28 -10.05 11.75
N VAL A 160 3.59 -9.31 10.87
CA VAL A 160 3.19 -9.80 9.54
C VAL A 160 4.41 -10.21 8.73
N GLU A 161 5.45 -9.36 8.67
CA GLU A 161 6.71 -9.65 7.98
C GLU A 161 7.34 -10.95 8.51
N LYS A 162 7.53 -11.05 9.84
CA LYS A 162 8.12 -12.25 10.47
C LYS A 162 7.31 -13.52 10.19
N LYS A 163 5.98 -13.44 10.18
CA LYS A 163 5.12 -14.60 9.87
C LYS A 163 5.24 -15.02 8.42
N LEU A 164 5.28 -14.07 7.48
CA LEU A 164 5.53 -14.35 6.06
C LEU A 164 6.90 -15.01 5.88
N MET A 165 7.96 -14.42 6.43
CA MET A 165 9.33 -14.96 6.35
C MET A 165 9.45 -16.37 6.92
N LYS A 166 8.66 -16.72 7.94
CA LYS A 166 8.63 -18.07 8.53
C LYS A 166 7.91 -19.10 7.66
N LEU A 167 6.90 -18.67 6.89
CA LEU A 167 6.00 -19.56 6.15
C LEU A 167 6.38 -19.70 4.66
N VAL A 168 7.10 -18.72 4.12
CA VAL A 168 7.54 -18.67 2.73
C VAL A 168 8.99 -19.10 2.63
N PRO A 169 9.39 -19.94 1.66
CA PRO A 169 10.80 -20.23 1.38
C PRO A 169 11.56 -18.93 1.09
N ARG A 170 12.81 -18.86 1.57
CA ARG A 170 13.58 -17.61 1.53
C ARG A 170 13.81 -17.09 0.11
N ASP A 171 14.06 -17.96 -0.82
CA ASP A 171 14.26 -17.68 -2.26
C ASP A 171 12.99 -17.14 -2.94
N GLU A 172 11.81 -17.40 -2.37
CA GLU A 172 10.53 -16.89 -2.86
C GLU A 172 10.10 -15.55 -2.21
N TRP A 173 10.84 -14.99 -1.25
CA TRP A 173 10.39 -13.80 -0.51
C TRP A 173 10.10 -12.61 -1.42
N THR A 174 11.01 -12.28 -2.32
CA THR A 174 10.88 -11.13 -3.22
C THR A 174 9.68 -11.28 -4.16
N ILE A 175 9.54 -12.42 -4.81
CA ILE A 175 8.41 -12.63 -5.72
C ILE A 175 7.08 -12.74 -4.98
N THR A 176 7.05 -13.34 -3.79
CA THR A 176 5.86 -13.40 -2.94
C THR A 176 5.40 -12.00 -2.53
N HIS A 177 6.33 -11.12 -2.18
CA HIS A 177 6.02 -9.72 -1.88
C HIS A 177 5.28 -9.05 -3.04
N HIS A 178 5.79 -9.13 -4.27
CA HIS A 178 5.15 -8.55 -5.44
C HIS A 178 3.79 -9.18 -5.74
N ARG A 179 3.68 -10.51 -5.68
CA ARG A 179 2.43 -11.23 -5.89
C ARG A 179 1.35 -10.85 -4.88
N LEU A 180 1.69 -10.65 -3.61
CA LEU A 180 0.76 -10.19 -2.58
C LEU A 180 0.31 -8.74 -2.81
N ILE A 181 1.20 -7.87 -3.31
CA ILE A 181 0.84 -6.50 -3.72
C ILE A 181 -0.17 -6.55 -4.88
N PHE A 182 0.13 -7.30 -5.95
CA PHE A 182 -0.74 -7.44 -7.12
C PHE A 182 -2.10 -8.02 -6.75
N PHE A 183 -2.11 -9.09 -5.97
CA PHE A 183 -3.36 -9.65 -5.47
C PHE A 183 -4.17 -8.62 -4.66
N GLY A 184 -3.51 -7.83 -3.82
CA GLY A 184 -4.14 -6.76 -3.05
C GLY A 184 -4.64 -5.59 -3.89
N ARG A 185 -3.91 -5.19 -4.95
CA ARG A 185 -4.28 -4.09 -5.85
C ARG A 185 -5.41 -4.47 -6.79
N TYR A 186 -5.35 -5.64 -7.41
CA TYR A 186 -6.18 -5.96 -8.57
C TYR A 186 -7.32 -6.93 -8.25
N HIS A 187 -7.21 -7.72 -7.17
CA HIS A 187 -8.22 -8.71 -6.78
C HIS A 187 -8.80 -8.48 -5.38
N CYS A 188 -8.00 -8.60 -4.33
CA CYS A 188 -8.41 -8.46 -2.92
C CYS A 188 -8.36 -6.99 -2.46
N LYS A 189 -9.07 -6.10 -3.17
CA LYS A 189 -9.09 -4.65 -2.91
C LYS A 189 -9.55 -4.32 -1.49
N ALA A 190 -9.18 -3.13 -0.97
CA ALA A 190 -9.63 -2.66 0.34
C ALA A 190 -11.16 -2.59 0.41
N GLN A 191 -11.75 -1.95 -0.60
CA GLN A 191 -13.19 -1.90 -0.81
C GLN A 191 -13.59 -2.87 -1.93
N ASN A 192 -14.75 -3.52 -1.79
CA ASN A 192 -15.33 -4.43 -2.78
C ASN A 192 -14.31 -5.49 -3.33
N PRO A 193 -13.69 -6.30 -2.46
CA PRO A 193 -12.85 -7.40 -2.92
C PRO A 193 -13.68 -8.41 -3.71
N LYS A 194 -13.10 -9.01 -4.75
CA LYS A 194 -13.76 -9.97 -5.64
C LYS A 194 -13.86 -11.36 -5.00
N CYS A 195 -14.57 -11.47 -3.85
CA CYS A 195 -14.62 -12.72 -3.09
C CYS A 195 -15.46 -13.81 -3.76
N ASP A 196 -16.47 -13.43 -4.54
CA ASP A 196 -17.40 -14.30 -5.27
C ASP A 196 -16.71 -15.15 -6.36
N VAL A 197 -15.66 -14.60 -6.96
CA VAL A 197 -14.87 -15.28 -8.01
C VAL A 197 -13.43 -15.57 -7.57
N CYS A 198 -13.16 -15.53 -6.26
CA CYS A 198 -11.81 -15.71 -5.73
C CYS A 198 -11.45 -17.19 -5.63
N ALA A 199 -10.38 -17.60 -6.30
CA ALA A 199 -9.86 -18.97 -6.25
C ALA A 199 -9.37 -19.40 -4.84
N LEU A 200 -9.17 -18.44 -3.92
CA LEU A 200 -8.81 -18.72 -2.53
C LEU A 200 -10.00 -18.71 -1.56
N LEU A 201 -11.25 -18.68 -2.07
CA LEU A 201 -12.43 -18.58 -1.20
C LEU A 201 -12.55 -19.76 -0.23
N ASP A 202 -12.17 -20.96 -0.66
CA ASP A 202 -12.22 -22.19 0.14
C ASP A 202 -11.29 -22.17 1.36
N VAL A 203 -10.20 -21.42 1.29
CA VAL A 203 -9.19 -21.30 2.35
C VAL A 203 -9.20 -19.94 3.06
N CYS A 204 -9.91 -18.93 2.51
CA CYS A 204 -9.92 -17.56 3.02
C CYS A 204 -10.97 -17.33 4.13
N PRO A 205 -10.60 -17.08 5.39
CA PRO A 205 -11.57 -16.80 6.47
C PRO A 205 -12.42 -15.57 6.20
N GLU A 206 -11.80 -14.49 5.74
CA GLU A 206 -12.51 -13.23 5.44
C GLU A 206 -13.45 -13.38 4.24
N GLY A 207 -13.04 -14.08 3.18
CA GLY A 207 -13.89 -14.36 2.02
C GLY A 207 -15.14 -15.14 2.42
N LYS A 208 -14.99 -16.23 3.18
CA LYS A 208 -16.12 -17.01 3.72
C LYS A 208 -17.07 -16.15 4.56
N LYS A 209 -16.52 -15.28 5.43
CA LYS A 209 -17.33 -14.37 6.26
C LYS A 209 -18.14 -13.40 5.39
N ARG A 210 -17.54 -12.81 4.36
CA ARG A 210 -18.20 -11.88 3.44
C ARG A 210 -19.31 -12.56 2.62
N MET A 211 -19.04 -13.73 2.07
CA MET A 211 -20.04 -14.48 1.31
C MET A 211 -21.25 -14.88 2.16
N LYS A 212 -21.01 -15.33 3.41
CA LYS A 212 -22.10 -15.58 4.36
C LYS A 212 -22.91 -14.34 4.71
N ALA A 213 -22.25 -13.18 4.82
CA ALA A 213 -22.93 -11.91 5.10
C ALA A 213 -23.79 -11.44 3.91
N ALA A 214 -23.29 -11.63 2.68
CA ALA A 214 -24.02 -11.28 1.45
C ALA A 214 -25.29 -12.14 1.23
N GLN A 215 -25.29 -13.37 1.72
CA GLN A 215 -26.44 -14.30 1.64
C GLN A 215 -27.52 -14.03 2.71
N ARG A 216 -27.26 -13.20 3.71
CA ARG A 216 -28.29 -12.84 4.71
C ARG A 216 -29.32 -11.92 4.07
N PRO A 217 -30.64 -12.27 4.15
CA PRO A 217 -31.69 -11.41 3.62
C PRO A 217 -31.57 -10.02 4.32
N GLN A 218 -31.54 -8.99 3.51
CA GLN A 218 -31.58 -7.63 4.03
C GLN A 218 -32.89 -7.49 4.83
N LYS A 219 -32.79 -7.18 6.14
CA LYS A 219 -33.97 -6.80 6.91
C LYS A 219 -34.60 -5.62 6.19
N THR A 220 -35.76 -5.86 5.55
CA THR A 220 -36.55 -4.78 4.98
C THR A 220 -36.79 -3.75 6.05
N VAL A 221 -36.22 -2.56 5.90
CA VAL A 221 -36.56 -1.42 6.73
C VAL A 221 -38.04 -1.15 6.46
N ARG A 222 -38.91 -1.55 7.39
CA ARG A 222 -40.33 -1.17 7.33
C ARG A 222 -40.37 0.36 7.24
N PRO A 223 -41.01 0.94 6.23
CA PRO A 223 -41.21 2.37 6.19
C PRO A 223 -41.90 2.79 7.49
N LYS A 224 -41.35 3.74 8.20
CA LYS A 224 -42.03 4.39 9.33
C LYS A 224 -43.32 4.94 8.76
N THR A 225 -44.45 4.34 9.10
CA THR A 225 -45.81 4.84 8.76
C THR A 225 -45.91 6.28 9.26
N ALA A 226 -46.22 7.17 8.33
CA ALA A 226 -46.49 8.57 8.60
C ALA A 226 -47.76 8.71 9.45
N ASN A 227 -47.61 8.64 10.79
CA ASN A 227 -48.68 8.85 11.75
C ASN A 227 -48.42 10.13 12.59
N GLY A 228 -48.11 11.23 11.91
CA GLY A 228 -47.81 12.51 12.52
C GLY A 228 -48.61 13.71 11.96
N GLN A 229 -49.53 13.49 11.01
CA GLN A 229 -50.24 14.61 10.36
C GLN A 229 -51.71 14.77 10.77
N ARG A 230 -52.21 14.09 11.81
CA ARG A 230 -53.61 14.27 12.28
C ARG A 230 -53.80 15.09 13.56
N LYS A 231 -52.74 15.70 14.13
CA LYS A 231 -52.88 16.56 15.33
C LYS A 231 -52.75 18.07 15.07
N ALA A 232 -52.43 18.51 13.85
CA ALA A 232 -52.31 19.97 13.54
C ALA A 232 -53.57 20.60 12.94
N ALA A 233 -54.63 19.83 12.61
CA ALA A 233 -55.86 20.36 12.01
C ALA A 233 -56.98 20.70 13.03
N ALA A 234 -56.84 20.26 14.30
CA ALA A 234 -57.87 20.48 15.33
C ALA A 234 -57.67 21.79 16.18
N ALA A 235 -56.50 22.43 16.07
CA ALA A 235 -56.19 23.63 16.87
C ALA A 235 -56.46 24.96 16.17
N LYS A 236 -56.95 24.96 14.91
CA LYS A 236 -57.26 26.21 14.13
C LYS A 236 -58.73 26.57 14.03
N LYS A 237 -59.63 25.89 14.80
CA LYS A 237 -61.06 26.15 14.77
C LYS A 237 -61.64 26.72 16.09
N ALA A 238 -60.81 27.16 17.01
CA ALA A 238 -61.20 27.69 18.32
C ALA A 238 -60.75 29.14 18.62
N GLN A 239 -60.34 29.90 17.60
CA GLN A 239 -60.07 31.35 17.78
C GLN A 239 -60.61 32.10 16.59
N GLY A 240 -61.88 32.43 16.64
CA GLY A 240 -62.61 33.25 15.64
C GLY A 240 -64.04 33.45 16.12
N GLY A 241 -64.18 34.23 17.18
CA GLY A 241 -65.47 34.72 17.65
C GLY A 241 -65.23 35.86 18.64
N ASP A 242 -65.86 36.98 18.34
CA ASP A 242 -65.98 38.19 19.13
C ASP A 242 -64.92 39.30 18.96
N ALA A 243 -65.28 40.32 18.19
CA ALA A 243 -65.59 41.70 18.70
C ALA A 243 -65.84 42.63 17.52
N LEU A 244 -67.01 43.15 17.53
CA LEU A 244 -67.47 44.53 17.28
C LEU A 244 -66.44 45.50 16.70
#